data_7dc4aef788c166854b91ef0652be372e
#
_entry.id   7dc4aef788c166854b91ef0652be372e
#
_cell.length_a   1.000
_cell.length_b   1.000
_cell.length_c   1.000
_cell.angle_alpha   90.00
_cell.angle_beta   90.00
_cell.angle_gamma   90.00
#
_symmetry.space_group_name_H-M   'P 1'
#
loop_
_entity.id
_entity.type
_entity.pdbx_description
1 polymer ?
#
loop_
_entity_poly.entity_id
_entity_poly.type
_entity_poly.pdbx_seq_one_letter_code
_entity_poly.pdbx_strand_id
1 'polypeptide(L)'
;MRQLLLFLGIIATFCFTSCRNELDFEPSIGTLTFSKETVYLDTVFTNIGSSTYTLKVYNNSNKNISIPKVRLGKGQSSNYRLMVDGIPGKEFENVELLAKDSLFVFIEITSNIANANPSDFLYTDRIEFGDTNTYQKVELVTLIQDAVFIYPERTGSPNNYTYEQINLGTNTAPANITG
;
A
#
# COMPACT_ATOMS: atom_id res chain seq x y z
N MET A 1 36.11 -21.63 -46.58
CA MET A 1 34.99 -20.70 -46.44
C MET A 1 33.63 -21.40 -46.29
N ARG A 2 33.25 -22.32 -47.18
CA ARG A 2 31.93 -23.01 -47.14
C ARG A 2 31.71 -23.85 -45.87
N GLN A 3 32.74 -24.51 -45.33
CA GLN A 3 32.63 -25.25 -44.05
C GLN A 3 32.57 -24.34 -42.84
N LEU A 4 33.21 -23.19 -42.83
CA LEU A 4 33.16 -22.21 -41.78
C LEU A 4 31.76 -21.59 -41.64
N LEU A 5 31.09 -21.34 -42.78
CA LEU A 5 29.71 -20.82 -42.80
C LEU A 5 28.70 -21.84 -42.29
N LEU A 6 28.92 -23.14 -42.55
CA LEU A 6 28.09 -24.22 -42.04
C LEU A 6 28.24 -24.37 -40.51
N PHE A 7 29.47 -24.26 -39.98
CA PHE A 7 29.74 -24.28 -38.56
C PHE A 7 29.11 -23.08 -37.84
N LEU A 8 29.20 -21.90 -38.42
CA LEU A 8 28.60 -20.69 -37.88
C LEU A 8 27.06 -20.78 -37.86
N GLY A 9 26.45 -21.38 -38.89
CA GLY A 9 25.02 -21.62 -38.97
C GLY A 9 24.51 -22.59 -37.89
N ILE A 10 25.27 -23.66 -37.62
CA ILE A 10 24.95 -24.63 -36.58
C ILE A 10 25.05 -24.01 -35.19
N ILE A 11 26.08 -23.19 -34.92
CA ILE A 11 26.22 -22.47 -33.61
C ILE A 11 25.07 -21.47 -33.45
N ALA A 12 24.68 -20.74 -34.48
CA ALA A 12 23.58 -19.79 -34.41
C ALA A 12 22.24 -20.50 -34.11
N THR A 13 21.97 -21.70 -34.65
CA THR A 13 20.75 -22.46 -34.35
C THR A 13 20.70 -22.91 -32.87
N PHE A 14 21.82 -23.22 -32.24
CA PHE A 14 21.86 -23.58 -30.83
C PHE A 14 21.60 -22.36 -29.85
N CYS A 15 21.89 -21.15 -30.30
CA CYS A 15 21.64 -19.95 -29.51
C CYS A 15 20.14 -19.56 -29.40
N PHE A 16 19.29 -20.11 -30.28
CA PHE A 16 17.84 -19.80 -30.26
C PHE A 16 17.00 -20.78 -29.45
N THR A 17 17.57 -21.86 -28.90
CA THR A 17 16.87 -22.73 -27.97
C THR A 17 16.93 -22.14 -26.56
N SER A 18 16.34 -20.94 -26.37
CA SER A 18 16.04 -20.41 -25.03
C SER A 18 14.91 -21.26 -24.47
N CYS A 19 15.21 -22.14 -23.51
CA CYS A 19 14.20 -22.80 -22.70
C CYS A 19 13.42 -21.74 -21.93
N ARG A 20 12.26 -21.37 -22.42
CA ARG A 20 11.27 -20.63 -21.67
C ARG A 20 10.59 -21.64 -20.74
N ASN A 21 11.09 -21.77 -19.51
CA ASN A 21 10.36 -22.48 -18.48
C ASN A 21 9.13 -21.63 -18.17
N GLU A 22 7.98 -22.05 -18.64
CA GLU A 22 6.71 -21.51 -18.19
C GLU A 22 6.54 -22.00 -16.76
N LEU A 23 6.40 -21.05 -15.82
CA LEU A 23 6.16 -21.37 -14.43
C LEU A 23 4.67 -21.72 -14.28
N ASP A 24 4.38 -22.93 -13.82
CA ASP A 24 3.02 -23.33 -13.50
C ASP A 24 2.61 -22.71 -12.15
N PHE A 25 1.45 -22.08 -12.09
CA PHE A 25 0.86 -21.52 -10.90
C PHE A 25 -0.44 -22.24 -10.55
N GLU A 26 -0.57 -22.68 -9.29
CA GLU A 26 -1.82 -23.24 -8.76
C GLU A 26 -2.60 -22.15 -8.03
N PRO A 27 -3.94 -22.14 -8.09
CA PRO A 27 -4.73 -21.19 -7.30
C PRO A 27 -4.45 -21.34 -5.81
N SER A 28 -4.28 -20.22 -5.11
CA SER A 28 -4.13 -20.21 -3.66
C SER A 28 -5.44 -20.64 -2.98
N ILE A 29 -5.38 -21.65 -2.12
CA ILE A 29 -6.52 -22.24 -1.40
C ILE A 29 -6.53 -21.90 0.10
N GLY A 30 -6.04 -20.72 0.48
CA GLY A 30 -6.06 -20.30 1.88
C GLY A 30 -4.87 -20.78 2.70
N THR A 31 -3.72 -20.97 2.07
CA THR A 31 -2.46 -21.42 2.72
C THR A 31 -1.45 -20.31 2.93
N LEU A 32 -1.84 -19.06 2.74
CA LEU A 32 -1.00 -17.90 2.96
C LEU A 32 -0.73 -17.68 4.45
N THR A 33 0.44 -17.18 4.76
CA THR A 33 0.75 -16.65 6.09
C THR A 33 1.11 -15.18 6.00
N PHE A 34 0.81 -14.44 7.06
CA PHE A 34 0.96 -13.00 7.09
C PHE A 34 1.90 -12.58 8.21
N SER A 35 2.66 -11.52 7.99
CA SER A 35 3.52 -10.95 9.02
C SER A 35 2.73 -10.34 10.19
N LYS A 36 1.46 -9.99 9.95
CA LYS A 36 0.53 -9.41 10.92
C LYS A 36 -0.90 -9.85 10.59
N GLU A 37 -1.71 -10.09 11.61
CA GLU A 37 -3.15 -10.33 11.46
C GLU A 37 -3.95 -9.03 11.37
N THR A 38 -3.40 -7.96 11.97
CA THR A 38 -3.94 -6.60 11.92
C THR A 38 -2.82 -5.61 11.65
N VAL A 39 -3.04 -4.71 10.73
CA VAL A 39 -2.16 -3.55 10.48
C VAL A 39 -2.80 -2.33 11.12
N TYR A 40 -2.15 -1.81 12.15
CA TYR A 40 -2.50 -0.54 12.77
C TYR A 40 -1.73 0.57 12.07
N LEU A 41 -2.47 1.48 11.45
CA LEU A 41 -1.92 2.72 10.92
C LEU A 41 -2.02 3.80 12.01
N ASP A 42 -1.11 4.75 12.00
CA ASP A 42 -1.16 5.90 12.92
C ASP A 42 -2.39 6.76 12.67
N THR A 43 -2.68 7.65 13.61
CA THR A 43 -3.71 8.66 13.42
C THR A 43 -3.42 9.51 12.19
N VAL A 44 -4.40 9.62 11.30
CA VAL A 44 -4.33 10.49 10.13
C VAL A 44 -5.28 11.67 10.30
N PHE A 45 -4.85 12.80 9.79
CA PHE A 45 -5.69 13.99 9.73
C PHE A 45 -6.38 14.08 8.37
N THR A 46 -7.56 14.67 8.36
CA THR A 46 -8.32 14.88 7.12
C THR A 46 -7.50 15.62 6.07
N ASN A 47 -7.58 15.15 4.82
CA ASN A 47 -6.83 15.66 3.67
C ASN A 47 -5.30 15.49 3.73
N ILE A 48 -4.78 14.78 4.73
CA ILE A 48 -3.37 14.41 4.83
C ILE A 48 -3.24 12.90 4.66
N GLY A 49 -2.36 12.48 3.76
CA GLY A 49 -2.05 11.06 3.57
C GLY A 49 -1.23 10.50 4.73
N SER A 50 -1.43 9.24 5.06
CA SER A 50 -0.60 8.53 6.03
C SER A 50 0.82 8.29 5.50
N SER A 51 1.71 7.87 6.39
CA SER A 51 2.92 7.15 6.00
C SER A 51 2.54 5.83 5.33
N THR A 52 3.48 5.25 4.57
CA THR A 52 3.30 3.92 3.96
C THR A 52 3.58 2.82 4.97
N TYR A 53 2.62 1.93 5.15
CA TYR A 53 2.72 0.75 6.01
C TYR A 53 2.93 -0.49 5.16
N THR A 54 3.53 -1.51 5.76
CA THR A 54 3.91 -2.72 5.05
C THR A 54 3.31 -3.96 5.71
N LEU A 55 2.69 -4.79 4.89
CA LEU A 55 2.29 -6.16 5.20
C LEU A 55 3.10 -7.10 4.31
N LYS A 56 3.66 -8.15 4.91
CA LYS A 56 4.35 -9.20 4.17
C LYS A 56 3.48 -10.45 4.12
N VAL A 57 3.29 -10.98 2.92
CA VAL A 57 2.49 -12.17 2.63
C VAL A 57 3.44 -13.27 2.19
N TYR A 58 3.34 -14.45 2.80
CA TYR A 58 4.27 -15.57 2.57
C TYR A 58 3.56 -16.74 1.91
N ASN A 59 4.21 -17.32 0.91
CA ASN A 59 3.94 -18.65 0.41
C ASN A 59 4.93 -19.65 1.01
N ASN A 60 4.54 -20.33 2.06
CA ASN A 60 5.38 -21.34 2.70
C ASN A 60 5.31 -22.72 2.02
N SER A 61 4.55 -22.87 0.94
CA SER A 61 4.45 -24.11 0.19
C SER A 61 5.64 -24.33 -0.73
N ASN A 62 5.76 -25.53 -1.29
CA ASN A 62 6.77 -25.86 -2.32
C ASN A 62 6.26 -25.66 -3.74
N LYS A 63 5.11 -25.00 -3.90
CA LYS A 63 4.47 -24.76 -5.20
C LYS A 63 4.33 -23.26 -5.45
N ASN A 64 4.45 -22.85 -6.70
CA ASN A 64 4.08 -21.50 -7.09
C ASN A 64 2.56 -21.38 -7.03
N ILE A 65 2.08 -20.27 -6.48
CA ILE A 65 0.65 -20.02 -6.32
C ILE A 65 0.25 -18.72 -6.99
N SER A 66 -0.97 -18.67 -7.49
CA SER A 66 -1.65 -17.46 -7.91
C SER A 66 -2.75 -17.16 -6.91
N ILE A 67 -2.73 -15.98 -6.32
CA ILE A 67 -3.80 -15.48 -5.44
C ILE A 67 -4.88 -14.94 -6.36
N PRO A 68 -6.09 -15.54 -6.42
CA PRO A 68 -7.10 -15.15 -7.40
C PRO A 68 -7.48 -13.67 -7.30
N LYS A 69 -7.65 -13.17 -6.06
CA LYS A 69 -7.92 -11.75 -5.78
C LYS A 69 -7.20 -11.27 -4.53
N VAL A 70 -6.70 -10.05 -4.59
CA VAL A 70 -6.28 -9.25 -3.43
C VAL A 70 -7.08 -7.97 -3.48
N ARG A 71 -7.90 -7.70 -2.46
CA ARG A 71 -8.79 -6.52 -2.51
C ARG A 71 -9.06 -5.95 -1.12
N LEU A 72 -9.50 -4.70 -1.09
CA LEU A 72 -10.06 -4.07 0.10
C LEU A 72 -11.51 -4.52 0.31
N GLY A 73 -11.90 -4.80 1.54
CA GLY A 73 -13.26 -5.27 1.88
C GLY A 73 -14.34 -4.26 1.51
N LYS A 74 -14.08 -2.96 1.66
CA LYS A 74 -14.98 -1.87 1.21
C LYS A 74 -14.82 -1.54 -0.28
N GLY A 75 -13.95 -2.26 -1.00
CA GLY A 75 -13.71 -2.05 -2.43
C GLY A 75 -13.32 -0.62 -2.77
N GLN A 76 -13.93 -0.07 -3.81
CA GLN A 76 -13.64 1.29 -4.29
C GLN A 76 -14.00 2.40 -3.29
N SER A 77 -14.92 2.15 -2.35
CA SER A 77 -15.31 3.11 -1.30
C SER A 77 -14.31 3.18 -0.13
N SER A 78 -13.32 2.31 -0.08
CA SER A 78 -12.28 2.35 0.95
C SER A 78 -11.45 3.62 0.86
N ASN A 79 -11.10 4.19 2.01
CA ASN A 79 -10.12 5.28 2.09
C ASN A 79 -8.67 4.76 2.01
N TYR A 80 -8.47 3.46 2.21
CA TYR A 80 -7.18 2.83 2.02
C TYR A 80 -6.83 2.68 0.53
N ARG A 81 -5.56 2.67 0.25
CA ARG A 81 -4.95 2.33 -1.04
C ARG A 81 -3.90 1.27 -0.79
N LEU A 82 -3.81 0.36 -1.73
CA LEU A 82 -2.79 -0.69 -1.72
C LEU A 82 -1.83 -0.50 -2.89
N MET A 83 -0.62 -0.98 -2.70
CA MET A 83 0.30 -1.26 -3.80
C MET A 83 0.76 -2.71 -3.64
N VAL A 84 0.47 -3.53 -4.63
CA VAL A 84 0.77 -4.96 -4.69
C VAL A 84 1.67 -5.19 -5.89
N ASP A 85 2.82 -5.78 -5.68
CA ASP A 85 3.82 -6.02 -6.73
C ASP A 85 4.13 -4.78 -7.58
N GLY A 86 4.25 -3.62 -6.94
CA GLY A 86 4.53 -2.34 -7.59
C GLY A 86 3.33 -1.70 -8.32
N ILE A 87 2.17 -2.34 -8.33
CA ILE A 87 0.95 -1.83 -8.97
C ILE A 87 0.05 -1.19 -7.91
N PRO A 88 -0.32 0.09 -8.02
CA PRO A 88 -1.25 0.73 -7.11
C PRO A 88 -2.70 0.38 -7.46
N GLY A 89 -3.55 0.19 -6.44
CA GLY A 89 -4.96 -0.14 -6.65
C GLY A 89 -5.72 -0.44 -5.37
N LYS A 90 -6.95 -0.91 -5.53
CA LYS A 90 -7.83 -1.39 -4.45
C LYS A 90 -8.29 -2.83 -4.67
N GLU A 91 -8.06 -3.36 -5.87
CA GLU A 91 -8.36 -4.72 -6.27
C GLU A 91 -7.32 -5.17 -7.31
N PHE A 92 -6.83 -6.40 -7.15
CA PHE A 92 -5.82 -7.04 -8.00
C PHE A 92 -6.27 -8.46 -8.26
N GLU A 93 -5.99 -8.96 -9.46
CA GLU A 93 -6.33 -10.31 -9.88
C GLU A 93 -5.07 -11.10 -10.23
N ASN A 94 -5.11 -12.41 -9.95
CA ASN A 94 -4.05 -13.35 -10.31
C ASN A 94 -2.66 -12.91 -9.85
N VAL A 95 -2.55 -12.53 -8.58
CA VAL A 95 -1.27 -12.12 -8.00
C VAL A 95 -0.38 -13.33 -7.79
N GLU A 96 0.70 -13.41 -8.54
CA GLU A 96 1.63 -14.54 -8.53
C GLU A 96 2.59 -14.47 -7.34
N LEU A 97 2.86 -15.62 -6.73
CA LEU A 97 3.81 -15.75 -5.62
C LEU A 97 4.53 -17.08 -5.73
N LEU A 98 5.85 -17.03 -5.88
CA LEU A 98 6.67 -18.21 -6.05
C LEU A 98 6.72 -19.09 -4.80
N ALA A 99 7.11 -20.35 -4.98
CA ALA A 99 7.33 -21.28 -3.87
C ALA A 99 8.38 -20.75 -2.89
N LYS A 100 8.08 -20.79 -1.57
CA LYS A 100 8.96 -20.31 -0.51
C LYS A 100 9.31 -18.82 -0.57
N ASP A 101 8.53 -18.04 -1.28
CA ASP A 101 8.75 -16.61 -1.45
C ASP A 101 7.70 -15.77 -0.71
N SER A 102 7.85 -14.47 -0.77
CA SER A 102 6.99 -13.50 -0.09
C SER A 102 6.78 -12.25 -0.92
N LEU A 103 5.58 -11.70 -0.79
CA LEU A 103 5.13 -10.47 -1.44
C LEU A 103 4.97 -9.37 -0.40
N PHE A 104 5.35 -8.15 -0.74
CA PHE A 104 5.05 -6.96 0.05
C PHE A 104 3.78 -6.29 -0.47
N VAL A 105 2.87 -6.02 0.45
CA VAL A 105 1.70 -5.17 0.23
C VAL A 105 1.94 -3.87 0.99
N PHE A 106 2.01 -2.76 0.26
CA PHE A 106 2.11 -1.44 0.85
C PHE A 106 0.72 -0.85 1.02
N ILE A 107 0.49 -0.20 2.15
CA ILE A 107 -0.81 0.27 2.59
C ILE A 107 -0.70 1.74 2.96
N GLU A 108 -1.58 2.55 2.39
CA GLU A 108 -1.71 3.98 2.70
C GLU A 108 -3.18 4.33 2.88
N ILE A 109 -3.45 5.41 3.59
CA ILE A 109 -4.79 5.95 3.73
C ILE A 109 -4.78 7.46 3.47
N THR A 110 -5.82 7.95 2.82
CA THR A 110 -6.15 9.38 2.76
C THR A 110 -7.64 9.52 3.01
N SER A 111 -7.99 10.26 4.03
CA SER A 111 -9.39 10.54 4.36
C SER A 111 -9.74 11.98 4.01
N ASN A 112 -10.99 12.20 3.63
CA ASN A 112 -11.56 13.54 3.45
C ASN A 112 -12.41 13.92 4.69
N ILE A 113 -12.80 15.19 4.77
CA ILE A 113 -13.62 15.72 5.88
C ILE A 113 -14.94 14.93 6.05
N ALA A 114 -15.54 14.45 4.96
CA ALA A 114 -16.80 13.71 5.01
C ALA A 114 -16.71 12.39 5.80
N ASN A 115 -15.50 11.84 5.97
CA ASN A 115 -15.25 10.61 6.71
C ASN A 115 -14.76 10.85 8.14
N ALA A 116 -14.51 12.09 8.53
CA ALA A 116 -14.20 12.45 9.90
C ALA A 116 -15.51 12.59 10.69
N ASN A 117 -15.79 11.60 11.54
CA ASN A 117 -16.93 11.66 12.44
C ASN A 117 -16.44 12.13 13.82
N PRO A 118 -16.94 13.25 14.37
CA PRO A 118 -16.51 13.75 15.67
C PRO A 118 -16.73 12.78 16.85
N SER A 119 -17.62 11.82 16.66
CA SER A 119 -17.94 10.81 17.68
C SER A 119 -17.37 9.41 17.38
N ASP A 120 -16.83 9.17 16.19
CA ASP A 120 -16.26 7.89 15.80
C ASP A 120 -15.00 8.12 14.95
N PHE A 121 -13.88 8.20 15.64
CA PHE A 121 -12.57 8.41 15.02
C PHE A 121 -11.99 7.13 14.40
N LEU A 122 -12.60 5.99 14.66
CA LEU A 122 -12.07 4.70 14.24
C LEU A 122 -12.51 4.37 12.82
N TYR A 123 -11.56 4.23 11.91
CA TYR A 123 -11.80 3.75 10.57
C TYR A 123 -11.18 2.38 10.37
N THR A 124 -12.00 1.40 10.00
CA THR A 124 -11.57 0.02 9.79
C THR A 124 -11.94 -0.45 8.40
N ASP A 125 -11.10 -1.33 7.86
CA ASP A 125 -11.35 -2.12 6.66
C ASP A 125 -10.53 -3.40 6.77
N ARG A 126 -10.47 -4.20 5.73
CA ARG A 126 -9.64 -5.40 5.66
C ARG A 126 -9.09 -5.60 4.26
N ILE A 127 -7.96 -6.29 4.17
CA ILE A 127 -7.47 -6.84 2.90
C ILE A 127 -7.92 -8.29 2.83
N GLU A 128 -8.55 -8.67 1.75
CA GLU A 128 -9.01 -10.02 1.46
C GLU A 128 -8.09 -10.66 0.42
N PHE A 129 -7.62 -11.89 0.70
CA PHE A 129 -6.74 -12.67 -0.17
C PHE A 129 -7.42 -13.99 -0.51
N GLY A 130 -7.79 -14.21 -1.75
CA GLY A 130 -8.44 -15.46 -2.19
C GLY A 130 -9.55 -15.21 -3.19
N ASP A 131 -10.54 -16.09 -3.21
CA ASP A 131 -11.71 -15.98 -4.06
C ASP A 131 -12.87 -15.29 -3.31
N THR A 132 -13.96 -15.02 -4.01
CA THR A 132 -15.14 -14.32 -3.47
C THR A 132 -15.76 -15.05 -2.28
N ASN A 133 -15.75 -16.38 -2.28
CA ASN A 133 -16.38 -17.22 -1.25
C ASN A 133 -15.40 -17.79 -0.22
N THR A 134 -14.11 -17.82 -0.55
CA THR A 134 -13.06 -18.39 0.31
C THR A 134 -11.84 -17.48 0.29
N TYR A 135 -11.67 -16.71 1.34
CA TYR A 135 -10.54 -15.78 1.46
C TYR A 135 -9.98 -15.74 2.87
N GLN A 136 -8.69 -15.46 2.96
CA GLN A 136 -8.02 -15.06 4.19
C GLN A 136 -8.04 -13.54 4.29
N LYS A 137 -8.00 -13.00 5.49
CA LYS A 137 -8.08 -11.55 5.70
C LYS A 137 -7.02 -11.04 6.65
N VAL A 138 -6.64 -9.79 6.45
CA VAL A 138 -5.85 -8.98 7.37
C VAL A 138 -6.64 -7.71 7.67
N GLU A 139 -6.86 -7.43 8.94
CA GLU A 139 -7.62 -6.25 9.36
C GLU A 139 -6.77 -4.98 9.25
N LEU A 140 -7.40 -3.88 8.85
CA LEU A 140 -6.81 -2.54 8.79
C LEU A 140 -7.52 -1.64 9.77
N VAL A 141 -6.74 -0.95 10.61
CA VAL A 141 -7.26 -0.07 11.65
C VAL A 141 -6.50 1.24 11.64
N THR A 142 -7.21 2.35 11.60
CA THR A 142 -6.65 3.70 11.74
C THR A 142 -7.59 4.62 12.49
N LEU A 143 -7.06 5.66 13.09
CA LEU A 143 -7.82 6.75 13.66
C LEU A 143 -7.83 7.91 12.67
N ILE A 144 -9.01 8.46 12.37
CA ILE A 144 -9.18 9.65 11.54
C ILE A 144 -9.61 10.79 12.43
N GLN A 145 -8.86 11.88 12.41
CA GLN A 145 -9.19 13.10 13.15
C GLN A 145 -9.27 14.28 12.18
N ASP A 146 -10.16 15.20 12.50
CA ASP A 146 -10.14 16.49 11.85
C ASP A 146 -9.19 17.42 12.59
N ALA A 147 -8.45 18.24 11.84
CA ALA A 147 -7.53 19.21 12.39
C ALA A 147 -7.46 20.45 11.50
N VAL A 148 -7.47 21.59 12.13
CA VAL A 148 -7.19 22.86 11.48
C VAL A 148 -5.70 23.17 11.68
N PHE A 149 -4.93 23.11 10.60
CA PHE A 149 -3.51 23.44 10.64
C PHE A 149 -3.35 24.96 10.46
N ILE A 150 -2.74 25.58 11.45
CA ILE A 150 -2.53 27.02 11.47
C ILE A 150 -1.04 27.27 11.26
N TYR A 151 -0.70 27.93 10.18
CA TYR A 151 0.67 28.30 9.84
C TYR A 151 0.79 29.83 9.90
N PRO A 152 1.30 30.41 11.01
CA PRO A 152 1.47 31.85 11.10
C PRO A 152 2.48 32.33 10.05
N GLU A 153 2.14 33.37 9.30
CA GLU A 153 3.05 33.98 8.35
C GLU A 153 4.22 34.63 9.09
N ARG A 154 5.42 34.38 8.57
CA ARG A 154 6.64 34.93 9.09
C ARG A 154 7.13 36.05 8.18
N THR A 155 7.26 37.26 8.74
CA THR A 155 7.81 38.43 8.04
C THR A 155 9.08 38.91 8.73
N GLY A 156 10.02 39.50 7.95
CA GLY A 156 11.27 40.06 8.49
C GLY A 156 12.53 39.41 7.93
N SER A 157 13.65 39.76 8.52
CA SER A 157 15.00 39.30 8.13
C SER A 157 15.57 38.27 9.11
N PRO A 158 16.60 37.48 8.74
CA PRO A 158 17.29 36.61 9.69
C PRO A 158 17.68 37.37 10.95
N ASN A 159 17.27 36.84 12.13
CA ASN A 159 17.42 37.40 13.48
C ASN A 159 16.44 38.52 13.87
N ASN A 160 15.45 38.84 13.02
CA ASN A 160 14.42 39.81 13.36
C ASN A 160 13.10 39.44 12.66
N TYR A 161 12.55 38.26 13.00
CA TYR A 161 11.28 37.78 12.46
C TYR A 161 10.12 38.22 13.33
N THR A 162 9.02 38.64 12.70
CA THR A 162 7.72 38.81 13.32
C THR A 162 6.76 37.77 12.76
N TYR A 163 5.92 37.24 13.62
CA TYR A 163 4.89 36.25 13.27
C TYR A 163 3.51 36.88 13.33
N GLU A 164 2.65 36.48 12.43
CA GLU A 164 1.24 36.84 12.49
C GLU A 164 0.62 36.35 13.78
N GLN A 165 -0.19 37.19 14.42
CA GLN A 165 -0.97 36.80 15.59
C GLN A 165 -2.29 36.21 15.15
N ILE A 166 -2.54 34.94 15.50
CA ILE A 166 -3.76 34.24 15.17
C ILE A 166 -4.68 34.24 16.39
N ASN A 167 -5.88 34.80 16.22
CA ASN A 167 -6.89 34.80 17.25
C ASN A 167 -7.71 33.50 17.18
N LEU A 168 -7.55 32.61 18.16
CA LEU A 168 -8.20 31.29 18.22
C LEU A 168 -9.59 31.31 18.90
N GLY A 169 -10.16 32.44 19.17
CA GLY A 169 -11.52 32.52 19.73
C GLY A 169 -11.85 33.83 20.45
N THR A 170 -13.12 34.05 20.71
CA THR A 170 -13.70 35.31 21.22
C THR A 170 -13.42 35.61 22.67
N ASN A 171 -12.82 34.71 23.45
CA ASN A 171 -12.61 34.86 24.90
C ASN A 171 -11.18 34.61 25.37
N THR A 172 -10.23 34.44 24.47
CA THR A 172 -8.83 34.20 24.86
C THR A 172 -7.95 35.32 24.34
N ALA A 173 -6.98 35.72 25.12
CA ALA A 173 -5.88 36.56 24.66
C ALA A 173 -5.23 35.90 23.42
N PRO A 174 -4.75 36.66 22.43
CA PRO A 174 -4.10 36.11 21.28
C PRO A 174 -2.95 35.20 21.72
N ALA A 175 -2.99 33.94 21.31
CA ALA A 175 -1.90 33.02 21.56
C ALA A 175 -0.75 33.38 20.61
N ASN A 176 0.39 33.79 21.16
CA ASN A 176 1.61 33.93 20.39
C ASN A 176 2.15 32.52 20.13
N ILE A 177 2.01 32.05 18.89
CA ILE A 177 2.67 30.82 18.45
C ILE A 177 4.06 31.22 17.97
N THR A 178 5.06 30.97 18.80
CA THR A 178 6.47 31.07 18.41
C THR A 178 6.93 29.73 17.91
N GLY A 179 7.30 29.66 16.65
CA GLY A 179 7.93 28.48 16.04
C GLY A 179 9.42 28.39 16.37
#